data_f1af49b5a6acf26d82c6924c7d0e4f45
#
_entry.id   f1af49b5a6acf26d82c6924c7d0e4f45
#
_cell.length_a   1.000
_cell.length_b   1.000
_cell.length_c   1.000
_cell.angle_alpha   90.00
_cell.angle_beta   90.00
_cell.angle_gamma   90.00
#
_symmetry.space_group_name_H-M   'P 1'
#
loop_
_entity.id
_entity.type
_entity.pdbx_description
1 polymer ?
#
loop_
_entity_poly.entity_id
_entity_poly.type
_entity_poly.pdbx_seq_one_letter_code
_entity_poly.pdbx_strand_id
1 'polypeptide(L)'
;MQGSPQPSGEGIPLRLEITRGSFHFRGTVSLPVLPTRPRELVPLALALADAAAEDAGRRVAAEGSAVSCKKGCAACCRYLVHVSESEAYYLYELVERLPEPRRGQVRERFAEARRRLQQAGFLEALQQFPTWTGREIHERGQAYHALQIPCPFLEDESCSIYADRPVACREYLVTSPPQYCATADRMAIRGVSLPVSFFVGLARFGVPAEAKTLHRWVPLVLALEWAESHPDRTAARSASQLLNEFIEHLGMRFPTEKPSPPATGGCEERNA
;
A
#
# COMPACT_ATOMS: atom_id res chain seq x y z
N MET A 1 -15.66 18.07 8.88
CA MET A 1 -14.42 17.77 9.60
C MET A 1 -14.79 16.82 10.75
N GLN A 2 -14.66 15.52 10.58
CA GLN A 2 -14.77 14.56 11.66
C GLN A 2 -13.42 13.87 11.72
N GLY A 3 -12.68 14.15 12.79
CA GLY A 3 -11.32 13.67 13.00
C GLY A 3 -11.27 12.15 13.10
N SER A 4 -10.23 11.57 12.55
CA SER A 4 -9.86 10.17 12.75
C SER A 4 -9.80 9.88 14.25
N PRO A 5 -10.24 8.69 14.70
CA PRO A 5 -10.12 8.32 16.11
C PRO A 5 -8.65 8.33 16.50
N GLN A 6 -8.29 9.21 17.41
CA GLN A 6 -6.98 9.19 18.04
C GLN A 6 -6.88 7.92 18.91
N PRO A 7 -5.71 7.26 18.93
CA PRO A 7 -5.49 6.18 19.88
C PRO A 7 -5.70 6.73 21.29
N SER A 8 -6.56 6.07 22.06
CA SER A 8 -6.88 6.38 23.44
C SER A 8 -5.73 5.96 24.36
N GLY A 9 -4.69 6.79 24.42
CA GLY A 9 -3.57 6.68 25.32
C GLY A 9 -2.84 8.02 25.35
N GLU A 10 -2.40 8.45 26.54
CA GLU A 10 -1.54 9.62 26.68
C GLU A 10 -0.27 9.37 25.84
N GLY A 11 -0.16 10.03 24.69
CA GLY A 11 1.01 9.97 23.84
C GLY A 11 1.98 11.09 24.16
N ILE A 12 3.27 10.84 23.98
CA ILE A 12 4.31 11.87 24.07
C ILE A 12 4.27 12.68 22.77
N PRO A 13 4.01 14.00 22.84
CA PRO A 13 4.11 14.83 21.64
C PRO A 13 5.57 14.94 21.21
N LEU A 14 5.83 14.57 19.96
CA LEU A 14 7.15 14.69 19.34
C LEU A 14 7.07 15.64 18.14
N ARG A 15 7.95 16.65 18.11
CA ARG A 15 8.12 17.46 16.91
C ARG A 15 8.88 16.63 15.88
N LEU A 16 8.24 16.36 14.77
CA LEU A 16 8.80 15.57 13.68
C LEU A 16 9.09 16.49 12.49
N GLU A 17 10.32 16.40 11.97
CA GLU A 17 10.72 17.02 10.72
C GLU A 17 11.34 15.97 9.82
N ILE A 18 10.76 15.76 8.63
CA ILE A 18 11.21 14.79 7.64
C ILE A 18 11.51 15.56 6.35
N THR A 19 12.71 15.39 5.83
CA THR A 19 13.08 15.87 4.50
C THR A 19 13.62 14.70 3.70
N ARG A 20 12.95 14.38 2.59
CA ARG A 20 13.36 13.32 1.64
C ARG A 20 13.00 13.73 0.22
N GLY A 21 14.01 13.99 -0.60
CA GLY A 21 13.79 14.55 -1.93
C GLY A 21 13.04 15.88 -1.86
N SER A 22 11.93 15.99 -2.57
CA SER A 22 11.06 17.16 -2.55
C SER A 22 9.98 17.11 -1.45
N PHE A 23 9.90 16.04 -0.66
CA PHE A 23 8.97 15.94 0.45
C PHE A 23 9.54 16.59 1.71
N HIS A 24 8.79 17.54 2.25
CA HIS A 24 9.09 18.20 3.52
C HIS A 24 7.86 18.11 4.41
N PHE A 25 8.03 17.48 5.55
CA PHE A 25 7.00 17.42 6.59
C PHE A 25 7.56 18.05 7.86
N ARG A 26 6.79 18.95 8.45
CA ARG A 26 7.05 19.50 9.78
C ARG A 26 5.74 19.51 10.55
N GLY A 27 5.71 18.82 11.68
CA GLY A 27 4.48 18.71 12.48
C GLY A 27 4.76 18.13 13.86
N THR A 28 3.73 18.06 14.68
CA THR A 28 3.77 17.35 15.95
C THR A 28 2.99 16.04 15.79
N VAL A 29 3.62 14.94 16.15
CA VAL A 29 3.03 13.61 16.18
C VAL A 29 2.95 13.13 17.63
N SER A 30 1.96 12.31 17.94
CA SER A 30 1.85 11.70 19.27
C SER A 30 2.37 10.25 19.18
N LEU A 31 3.37 9.94 20.00
CA LEU A 31 3.93 8.59 20.07
C LEU A 31 3.45 7.87 21.33
N PRO A 32 3.19 6.55 21.26
CA PRO A 32 2.91 5.76 22.45
C PRO A 32 4.00 5.87 23.52
N VAL A 33 3.60 5.96 24.78
CA VAL A 33 4.54 6.00 25.94
C VAL A 33 5.16 4.62 26.18
N LEU A 34 4.34 3.58 26.04
CA LEU A 34 4.74 2.20 26.30
C LEU A 34 5.47 1.59 25.09
N PRO A 35 6.31 0.56 25.31
CA PRO A 35 6.84 -0.23 24.21
C PRO A 35 5.72 -0.71 23.29
N THR A 36 5.90 -0.51 22.00
CA THR A 36 4.88 -0.70 20.99
C THR A 36 5.39 -1.57 19.84
N ARG A 37 4.50 -2.05 19.00
CA ARG A 37 4.83 -2.87 17.83
C ARG A 37 4.69 -2.05 16.54
N PRO A 38 5.33 -2.46 15.43
CA PRO A 38 5.26 -1.75 14.16
C PRO A 38 3.84 -1.43 13.69
N ARG A 39 2.87 -2.33 13.93
CA ARG A 39 1.46 -2.10 13.56
C ARG A 39 0.84 -0.86 14.20
N GLU A 40 1.32 -0.47 15.38
CA GLU A 40 0.82 0.70 16.10
C GLU A 40 1.35 2.02 15.52
N LEU A 41 2.35 1.97 14.63
CA LEU A 41 2.81 3.11 13.82
C LEU A 41 2.03 3.27 12.51
N VAL A 42 1.19 2.32 12.13
CA VAL A 42 0.41 2.40 10.88
C VAL A 42 -0.40 3.70 10.80
N PRO A 43 -1.14 4.15 11.84
CA PRO A 43 -1.86 5.42 11.77
C PRO A 43 -0.97 6.62 11.47
N LEU A 44 0.24 6.65 12.01
CA LEU A 44 1.23 7.70 11.68
C LEU A 44 1.67 7.62 10.22
N ALA A 45 1.98 6.42 9.73
CA ALA A 45 2.35 6.22 8.33
C ALA A 45 1.23 6.63 7.37
N LEU A 46 -0.04 6.35 7.72
CA LEU A 46 -1.20 6.78 6.96
C LEU A 46 -1.30 8.31 6.91
N ALA A 47 -1.12 8.99 8.04
CA ALA A 47 -1.14 10.46 8.11
C ALA A 47 -0.01 11.11 7.29
N LEU A 48 1.19 10.54 7.35
CA LEU A 48 2.33 11.02 6.57
C LEU A 48 2.13 10.78 5.07
N ALA A 49 1.53 9.65 4.68
CA ALA A 49 1.19 9.36 3.29
C ALA A 49 0.13 10.33 2.75
N ASP A 50 -0.87 10.71 3.56
CA ASP A 50 -1.84 11.75 3.19
C ASP A 50 -1.15 13.11 3.00
N ALA A 51 -0.27 13.51 3.91
CA ALA A 51 0.48 14.76 3.78
C ALA A 51 1.34 14.80 2.49
N ALA A 52 1.98 13.68 2.14
CA ALA A 52 2.75 13.56 0.89
C ALA A 52 1.85 13.57 -0.34
N ALA A 53 0.68 12.96 -0.29
CA ALA A 53 -0.30 12.98 -1.37
C ALA A 53 -0.86 14.40 -1.60
N GLU A 54 -1.16 15.14 -0.52
CA GLU A 54 -1.58 16.54 -0.59
C GLU A 54 -0.48 17.44 -1.17
N ASP A 55 0.77 17.24 -0.74
CA ASP A 55 1.91 17.98 -1.29
C ASP A 55 2.10 17.70 -2.79
N ALA A 56 2.02 16.44 -3.20
CA ALA A 56 2.05 16.05 -4.61
C ALA A 56 0.89 16.69 -5.40
N GLY A 57 -0.31 16.75 -4.81
CA GLY A 57 -1.46 17.44 -5.39
C GLY A 57 -1.21 18.93 -5.62
N ARG A 58 -0.59 19.62 -4.67
CA ARG A 58 -0.21 21.03 -4.82
C ARG A 58 0.81 21.26 -5.94
N ARG A 59 1.82 20.36 -6.05
CA ARG A 59 2.82 20.44 -7.13
C ARG A 59 2.19 20.23 -8.50
N VAL A 60 1.35 19.22 -8.64
CA VAL A 60 0.59 18.93 -9.86
C VAL A 60 -0.31 20.12 -10.26
N ALA A 61 -0.95 20.77 -9.28
CA ALA A 61 -1.78 21.95 -9.52
C ALA A 61 -0.94 23.15 -9.99
N ALA A 62 0.24 23.35 -9.44
CA ALA A 62 1.16 24.41 -9.90
C ALA A 62 1.66 24.18 -11.34
N GLU A 63 1.65 22.94 -11.82
CA GLU A 63 1.96 22.56 -13.21
C GLU A 63 0.72 22.64 -14.14
N GLY A 64 -0.42 23.16 -13.66
CA GLY A 64 -1.64 23.33 -14.44
C GLY A 64 -2.45 22.04 -14.65
N SER A 65 -2.21 21.03 -13.82
CA SER A 65 -2.93 19.74 -13.86
C SER A 65 -3.65 19.49 -12.53
N ALA A 66 -4.36 18.35 -12.40
CA ALA A 66 -5.04 17.98 -11.17
C ALA A 66 -4.98 16.48 -10.93
N VAL A 67 -4.86 16.08 -9.67
CA VAL A 67 -4.99 14.66 -9.26
C VAL A 67 -6.46 14.26 -9.42
N SER A 68 -6.69 13.19 -10.19
CA SER A 68 -8.05 12.65 -10.45
C SER A 68 -8.57 11.78 -9.29
N CYS A 69 -7.69 11.31 -8.42
CA CYS A 69 -8.04 10.46 -7.29
C CYS A 69 -8.77 11.25 -6.21
N LYS A 70 -9.94 10.76 -5.78
CA LYS A 70 -10.76 11.39 -4.73
C LYS A 70 -11.58 10.35 -3.98
N LYS A 71 -12.14 10.71 -2.84
CA LYS A 71 -13.11 9.87 -2.12
C LYS A 71 -14.28 9.56 -3.05
N GLY A 72 -14.70 8.29 -3.09
CA GLY A 72 -15.72 7.79 -4.01
C GLY A 72 -15.20 7.38 -5.38
N CYS A 73 -13.88 7.47 -5.64
CA CYS A 73 -13.28 6.88 -6.83
C CYS A 73 -12.84 5.43 -6.52
N ALA A 74 -13.44 4.47 -7.20
CA ALA A 74 -13.18 3.04 -7.03
C ALA A 74 -12.46 2.42 -8.23
N ALA A 75 -11.99 3.20 -9.17
CA ALA A 75 -11.46 2.72 -10.44
C ALA A 75 -10.28 1.72 -10.28
N CYS A 76 -9.44 1.89 -9.25
CA CYS A 76 -8.33 0.98 -8.95
C CYS A 76 -8.68 -0.10 -7.91
N CYS A 77 -9.91 -0.15 -7.37
CA CYS A 77 -10.28 -1.10 -6.32
C CYS A 77 -10.45 -2.56 -6.81
N ARG A 78 -10.02 -2.84 -8.03
CA ARG A 78 -9.91 -4.20 -8.60
C ARG A 78 -8.46 -4.56 -8.94
N TYR A 79 -7.50 -3.74 -8.48
CA TYR A 79 -6.08 -4.04 -8.62
C TYR A 79 -5.60 -4.95 -7.52
N LEU A 80 -4.52 -5.66 -7.79
CA LEU A 80 -3.78 -6.38 -6.76
C LEU A 80 -3.05 -5.36 -5.88
N VAL A 81 -3.63 -5.11 -4.72
CA VAL A 81 -3.05 -4.22 -3.71
C VAL A 81 -2.20 -5.04 -2.75
N HIS A 82 -1.02 -4.56 -2.45
CA HIS A 82 -0.14 -5.10 -1.43
C HIS A 82 -0.20 -4.23 -0.17
N VAL A 83 -0.08 -4.87 0.98
CA VAL A 83 0.03 -4.21 2.29
C VAL A 83 1.24 -4.78 3.03
N SER A 84 1.83 -4.01 3.93
CA SER A 84 2.84 -4.54 4.84
C SER A 84 2.20 -5.50 5.85
N GLU A 85 3.00 -6.38 6.47
CA GLU A 85 2.53 -7.22 7.57
C GLU A 85 1.91 -6.37 8.70
N SER A 86 2.53 -5.21 9.00
CA SER A 86 2.01 -4.27 10.00
C SER A 86 0.62 -3.75 9.63
N GLU A 87 0.39 -3.43 8.36
CA GLU A 87 -0.93 -3.04 7.87
C GLU A 87 -1.92 -4.20 7.88
N ALA A 88 -1.48 -5.44 7.60
CA ALA A 88 -2.36 -6.60 7.66
C ALA A 88 -2.90 -6.81 9.09
N TYR A 89 -2.06 -6.71 10.12
CA TYR A 89 -2.51 -6.75 11.52
C TYR A 89 -3.42 -5.56 11.87
N TYR A 90 -3.07 -4.36 11.43
CA TYR A 90 -3.89 -3.17 11.66
C TYR A 90 -5.29 -3.32 11.04
N LEU A 91 -5.37 -3.79 9.79
CA LEU A 91 -6.64 -4.01 9.10
C LEU A 91 -7.47 -5.13 9.75
N TYR A 92 -6.82 -6.18 10.22
CA TYR A 92 -7.49 -7.23 10.98
C TYR A 92 -8.13 -6.66 12.25
N GLU A 93 -7.39 -5.90 13.06
CA GLU A 93 -7.90 -5.26 14.26
C GLU A 93 -9.00 -4.22 13.94
N LEU A 94 -8.87 -3.50 12.82
CA LEU A 94 -9.89 -2.57 12.35
C LEU A 94 -11.21 -3.29 12.08
N VAL A 95 -11.16 -4.42 11.38
CA VAL A 95 -12.35 -5.22 11.06
C VAL A 95 -12.96 -5.83 12.33
N GLU A 96 -12.13 -6.34 13.25
CA GLU A 96 -12.63 -6.90 14.51
C GLU A 96 -13.35 -5.88 15.40
N ARG A 97 -12.99 -4.60 15.31
CA ARG A 97 -13.66 -3.50 16.02
C ARG A 97 -14.95 -3.02 15.35
N LEU A 98 -15.25 -3.47 14.14
CA LEU A 98 -16.50 -3.10 13.48
C LEU A 98 -17.71 -3.73 14.23
N PRO A 99 -18.81 -2.98 14.39
CA PRO A 99 -20.03 -3.55 14.94
C PRO A 99 -20.67 -4.54 13.98
N GLU A 100 -21.43 -5.50 14.52
CA GLU A 100 -22.32 -6.32 13.71
C GLU A 100 -23.52 -5.52 13.17
N PRO A 101 -24.03 -5.80 11.99
CA PRO A 101 -23.62 -6.90 11.06
C PRO A 101 -22.45 -6.54 10.14
N ARG A 102 -21.88 -5.35 10.26
CA ARG A 102 -20.84 -4.85 9.32
C ARG A 102 -19.58 -5.70 9.34
N ARG A 103 -19.14 -6.13 10.52
CA ARG A 103 -17.96 -7.02 10.64
C ARG A 103 -18.17 -8.29 9.84
N GLY A 104 -19.31 -8.96 10.03
CA GLY A 104 -19.67 -10.18 9.28
C GLY A 104 -19.69 -9.94 7.77
N GLN A 105 -20.27 -8.82 7.32
CA GLN A 105 -20.32 -8.47 5.89
C GLN A 105 -18.94 -8.25 5.27
N VAL A 106 -18.02 -7.60 5.98
CA VAL A 106 -16.65 -7.41 5.50
C VAL A 106 -15.92 -8.75 5.42
N ARG A 107 -16.01 -9.58 6.47
CA ARG A 107 -15.40 -10.91 6.49
C ARG A 107 -15.92 -11.80 5.35
N GLU A 108 -17.24 -11.76 5.07
CA GLU A 108 -17.82 -12.50 3.96
C GLU A 108 -17.28 -12.04 2.60
N ARG A 109 -17.04 -10.74 2.38
CA ARG A 109 -16.40 -10.24 1.15
C ARG A 109 -14.97 -10.74 0.98
N PHE A 110 -14.20 -10.85 2.07
CA PHE A 110 -12.86 -11.46 2.04
C PHE A 110 -12.96 -12.95 1.67
N ALA A 111 -13.90 -13.68 2.28
CA ALA A 111 -14.14 -15.09 1.97
C ALA A 111 -14.57 -15.30 0.52
N GLU A 112 -15.44 -14.44 -0.01
CA GLU A 112 -15.87 -14.49 -1.41
C GLU A 112 -14.72 -14.21 -2.37
N ALA A 113 -13.93 -13.17 -2.11
CA ALA A 113 -12.76 -12.86 -2.94
C ALA A 113 -11.79 -14.06 -2.98
N ARG A 114 -11.55 -14.71 -1.84
CA ARG A 114 -10.74 -15.93 -1.74
C ARG A 114 -11.31 -17.07 -2.56
N ARG A 115 -12.63 -17.33 -2.47
CA ARG A 115 -13.32 -18.37 -3.27
C ARG A 115 -13.13 -18.13 -4.77
N ARG A 116 -13.31 -16.88 -5.23
CA ARG A 116 -13.11 -16.51 -6.63
C ARG A 116 -11.67 -16.71 -7.09
N LEU A 117 -10.68 -16.38 -6.25
CA LEU A 117 -9.27 -16.63 -6.52
C LEU A 117 -8.98 -18.13 -6.65
N GLN A 118 -9.56 -18.96 -5.77
CA GLN A 118 -9.39 -20.40 -5.82
C GLN A 118 -10.03 -21.00 -7.10
N GLN A 119 -11.23 -20.56 -7.45
CA GLN A 119 -11.91 -20.98 -8.68
C GLN A 119 -11.14 -20.60 -9.94
N ALA A 120 -10.47 -19.46 -9.92
CA ALA A 120 -9.60 -18.98 -11.01
C ALA A 120 -8.22 -19.65 -11.04
N GLY A 121 -7.89 -20.52 -10.09
CA GLY A 121 -6.55 -21.12 -9.96
C GLY A 121 -5.44 -20.10 -9.61
N PHE A 122 -5.82 -18.95 -9.05
CA PHE A 122 -4.88 -17.86 -8.78
C PHE A 122 -4.41 -17.79 -7.31
N LEU A 123 -5.08 -18.52 -6.41
CA LEU A 123 -4.83 -18.43 -4.97
C LEU A 123 -3.40 -18.86 -4.59
N GLU A 124 -2.93 -20.00 -5.12
CA GLU A 124 -1.58 -20.49 -4.82
C GLU A 124 -0.49 -19.51 -5.27
N ALA A 125 -0.68 -18.90 -6.44
CA ALA A 125 0.23 -17.87 -6.92
C ALA A 125 0.28 -16.67 -5.97
N LEU A 126 -0.88 -16.22 -5.44
CA LEU A 126 -0.92 -15.14 -4.47
C LEU A 126 -0.26 -15.47 -3.14
N GLN A 127 -0.30 -16.72 -2.69
CA GLN A 127 0.39 -17.14 -1.47
C GLN A 127 1.93 -17.08 -1.63
N GLN A 128 2.42 -17.12 -2.86
CA GLN A 128 3.84 -16.95 -3.20
C GLN A 128 4.22 -15.50 -3.53
N PHE A 129 3.29 -14.55 -3.37
CA PHE A 129 3.47 -13.13 -3.72
C PHE A 129 4.77 -12.50 -3.22
N PRO A 130 5.25 -12.75 -1.98
CA PRO A 130 6.48 -12.15 -1.47
C PRO A 130 7.73 -12.53 -2.25
N THR A 131 7.70 -13.62 -3.03
CA THR A 131 8.85 -14.11 -3.80
C THR A 131 8.88 -13.63 -5.25
N TRP A 132 7.86 -12.89 -5.69
CA TRP A 132 7.74 -12.46 -7.08
C TRP A 132 8.80 -11.41 -7.45
N THR A 133 9.36 -11.55 -8.63
CA THR A 133 10.19 -10.52 -9.26
C THR A 133 9.34 -9.33 -9.72
N GLY A 134 9.97 -8.21 -10.03
CA GLY A 134 9.28 -7.04 -10.57
C GLY A 134 8.46 -7.34 -11.84
N ARG A 135 8.96 -8.22 -12.72
CA ARG A 135 8.23 -8.69 -13.91
C ARG A 135 7.00 -9.49 -13.52
N GLU A 136 7.13 -10.46 -12.61
CA GLU A 136 6.01 -11.29 -12.15
C GLU A 136 4.94 -10.47 -11.45
N ILE A 137 5.32 -9.49 -10.64
CA ILE A 137 4.36 -8.54 -10.02
C ILE A 137 3.54 -7.85 -11.10
N HIS A 138 4.18 -7.45 -12.20
CA HIS A 138 3.51 -6.78 -13.30
C HIS A 138 2.55 -7.72 -14.05
N GLU A 139 3.04 -8.86 -14.52
CA GLU A 139 2.27 -9.82 -15.32
C GLU A 139 1.10 -10.39 -14.54
N ARG A 140 1.36 -10.80 -13.29
CA ARG A 140 0.34 -11.35 -12.41
C ARG A 140 -0.64 -10.28 -11.89
N GLY A 141 -0.18 -9.03 -11.73
CA GLY A 141 -1.06 -7.90 -11.44
C GLY A 141 -2.09 -7.67 -12.55
N GLN A 142 -1.70 -7.79 -13.81
CA GLN A 142 -2.63 -7.72 -14.95
C GLN A 142 -3.58 -8.93 -14.98
N ALA A 143 -3.06 -10.14 -14.76
CA ALA A 143 -3.89 -11.35 -14.68
C ALA A 143 -4.91 -11.26 -13.53
N TYR A 144 -4.52 -10.75 -12.36
CA TYR A 144 -5.43 -10.50 -11.26
C TYR A 144 -6.52 -9.47 -11.63
N HIS A 145 -6.14 -8.36 -12.26
CA HIS A 145 -7.10 -7.35 -12.69
C HIS A 145 -8.14 -7.91 -13.67
N ALA A 146 -7.76 -8.83 -14.55
CA ALA A 146 -8.68 -9.49 -15.48
C ALA A 146 -9.77 -10.31 -14.77
N LEU A 147 -9.52 -10.77 -13.54
CA LEU A 147 -10.51 -11.47 -12.72
C LEU A 147 -11.62 -10.54 -12.19
N GLN A 148 -11.43 -9.23 -12.23
CA GLN A 148 -12.38 -8.22 -11.74
C GLN A 148 -12.89 -8.52 -10.33
N ILE A 149 -12.02 -9.02 -9.45
CA ILE A 149 -12.35 -9.26 -8.05
C ILE A 149 -12.30 -7.93 -7.32
N PRO A 150 -13.42 -7.44 -6.76
CA PRO A 150 -13.44 -6.18 -6.04
C PRO A 150 -12.67 -6.29 -4.73
N CYS A 151 -12.04 -5.19 -4.32
CA CYS A 151 -11.47 -5.07 -2.99
C CYS A 151 -12.55 -5.38 -1.92
N PRO A 152 -12.27 -6.20 -0.89
CA PRO A 152 -13.27 -6.53 0.13
C PRO A 152 -13.83 -5.32 0.91
N PHE A 153 -13.13 -4.18 0.87
CA PHE A 153 -13.58 -2.92 1.46
C PHE A 153 -14.35 -2.03 0.47
N LEU A 154 -14.64 -2.50 -0.74
CA LEU A 154 -15.42 -1.76 -1.71
C LEU A 154 -16.91 -1.91 -1.39
N GLU A 155 -17.60 -0.80 -1.17
CA GLU A 155 -19.05 -0.70 -0.96
C GLU A 155 -19.59 0.43 -1.84
N ASP A 156 -20.59 0.14 -2.65
CA ASP A 156 -21.25 1.12 -3.54
C ASP A 156 -20.23 1.97 -4.34
N GLU A 157 -19.25 1.31 -4.94
CA GLU A 157 -18.13 1.92 -5.68
C GLU A 157 -17.36 2.98 -4.85
N SER A 158 -17.30 2.80 -3.54
CA SER A 158 -16.54 3.64 -2.61
C SER A 158 -15.78 2.77 -1.59
N CYS A 159 -14.62 3.26 -1.14
CA CYS A 159 -13.87 2.59 -0.09
C CYS A 159 -14.54 2.80 1.27
N SER A 160 -15.04 1.72 1.89
CA SER A 160 -15.74 1.77 3.17
C SER A 160 -14.82 2.08 4.37
N ILE A 161 -13.52 1.92 4.18
CA ILE A 161 -12.47 2.28 5.16
C ILE A 161 -11.58 3.42 4.63
N TYR A 162 -12.16 4.42 3.93
CA TYR A 162 -11.36 5.44 3.24
C TYR A 162 -10.36 6.16 4.15
N ALA A 163 -10.72 6.41 5.42
CA ALA A 163 -9.84 7.02 6.41
C ALA A 163 -8.68 6.10 6.83
N ASP A 164 -8.86 4.78 6.73
CA ASP A 164 -7.91 3.74 7.12
C ASP A 164 -7.39 2.94 5.90
N ARG A 165 -7.65 3.44 4.67
CA ARG A 165 -7.18 2.78 3.45
C ARG A 165 -5.66 2.61 3.47
N PRO A 166 -5.13 1.47 3.01
CA PRO A 166 -3.71 1.17 3.04
C PRO A 166 -2.83 2.25 2.40
N VAL A 167 -1.59 2.31 2.85
CA VAL A 167 -0.59 3.26 2.33
C VAL A 167 -0.45 3.12 0.81
N ALA A 168 -0.38 1.91 0.27
CA ALA A 168 -0.28 1.69 -1.18
C ALA A 168 -1.46 2.32 -1.95
N CYS A 169 -2.68 2.32 -1.36
CA CYS A 169 -3.84 2.99 -1.95
C CYS A 169 -3.75 4.53 -1.87
N ARG A 170 -3.00 5.08 -0.92
CA ARG A 170 -2.76 6.53 -0.77
C ARG A 170 -1.67 7.02 -1.71
N GLU A 171 -0.65 6.19 -1.92
CA GLU A 171 0.48 6.48 -2.79
C GLU A 171 0.15 6.33 -4.28
N TYR A 172 -0.91 5.58 -4.63
CA TYR A 172 -1.35 5.43 -6.00
C TYR A 172 -2.20 6.63 -6.44
N LEU A 173 -1.54 7.63 -6.99
CA LEU A 173 -2.15 8.86 -7.48
C LEU A 173 -1.98 8.99 -8.98
N VAL A 174 -3.01 9.49 -9.68
CA VAL A 174 -2.97 9.72 -11.13
C VAL A 174 -3.58 11.07 -11.48
N THR A 175 -3.12 11.65 -12.60
CA THR A 175 -3.72 12.84 -13.23
C THR A 175 -4.60 12.49 -14.42
N SER A 176 -4.46 11.27 -14.95
CA SER A 176 -5.30 10.77 -16.04
C SER A 176 -6.73 10.50 -15.57
N PRO A 177 -7.69 10.48 -16.48
CA PRO A 177 -9.08 10.12 -16.21
C PRO A 177 -9.22 8.74 -15.54
N PRO A 178 -10.14 8.57 -14.55
CA PRO A 178 -10.28 7.32 -13.79
C PRO A 178 -10.64 6.08 -14.63
N GLN A 179 -11.26 6.28 -15.81
CA GLN A 179 -11.60 5.17 -16.71
C GLN A 179 -10.37 4.37 -17.15
N TYR A 180 -9.19 5.00 -17.30
CA TYR A 180 -7.97 4.30 -17.64
C TYR A 180 -7.50 3.39 -16.50
N CYS A 181 -7.72 3.79 -15.24
CA CYS A 181 -7.51 2.90 -14.11
C CYS A 181 -8.52 1.74 -14.11
N ALA A 182 -9.78 1.99 -14.44
CA ALA A 182 -10.81 0.94 -14.45
C ALA A 182 -10.53 -0.15 -15.50
N THR A 183 -9.92 0.22 -16.64
CA THR A 183 -9.52 -0.72 -17.71
C THR A 183 -8.08 -1.21 -17.59
N ALA A 184 -7.33 -0.73 -16.58
CA ALA A 184 -5.89 -0.97 -16.43
C ALA A 184 -5.08 -0.59 -17.70
N ASP A 185 -5.51 0.45 -18.41
CA ASP A 185 -4.80 0.97 -19.59
C ASP A 185 -3.53 1.71 -19.17
N ARG A 186 -2.46 0.95 -19.01
CA ARG A 186 -1.18 1.46 -18.51
C ARG A 186 -0.54 2.50 -19.41
N MET A 187 -0.84 2.49 -20.70
CA MET A 187 -0.30 3.47 -21.65
C MET A 187 -0.95 4.83 -21.50
N ALA A 188 -2.21 4.86 -21.03
CA ALA A 188 -2.98 6.07 -20.79
C ALA A 188 -2.93 6.56 -19.33
N ILE A 189 -2.56 5.69 -18.38
CA ILE A 189 -2.42 6.08 -16.96
C ILE A 189 -1.20 6.99 -16.79
N ARG A 190 -1.45 8.19 -16.24
CA ARG A 190 -0.40 9.14 -15.86
C ARG A 190 -0.30 9.19 -14.35
N GLY A 191 0.66 8.43 -13.81
CA GLY A 191 0.93 8.37 -12.38
C GLY A 191 1.60 9.63 -11.85
N VAL A 192 1.32 9.97 -10.59
CA VAL A 192 2.03 11.02 -9.85
C VAL A 192 3.07 10.35 -8.97
N SER A 193 4.34 10.67 -9.20
CA SER A 193 5.44 10.15 -8.38
C SER A 193 5.47 10.85 -7.03
N LEU A 194 5.53 10.04 -5.96
CA LEU A 194 5.89 10.53 -4.63
C LEU A 194 7.40 10.39 -4.42
N PRO A 195 8.06 11.35 -3.73
CA PRO A 195 9.49 11.31 -3.49
C PRO A 195 9.90 10.27 -2.45
N VAL A 196 8.94 9.76 -1.68
CA VAL A 196 9.09 8.75 -0.62
C VAL A 196 8.03 7.68 -0.78
N SER A 197 8.29 6.48 -0.24
CA SER A 197 7.30 5.42 -0.10
C SER A 197 7.17 5.02 1.37
N PHE A 198 6.04 5.35 1.96
CA PHE A 198 5.69 4.96 3.33
C PHE A 198 5.36 3.47 3.41
N PHE A 199 4.86 2.89 2.31
CA PHE A 199 4.70 1.44 2.19
C PHE A 199 6.05 0.73 2.40
N VAL A 200 7.11 1.18 1.72
CA VAL A 200 8.45 0.61 1.90
C VAL A 200 8.91 0.77 3.35
N GLY A 201 8.67 1.92 3.97
CA GLY A 201 8.96 2.15 5.38
C GLY A 201 8.33 1.11 6.30
N LEU A 202 7.04 0.81 6.10
CA LEU A 202 6.32 -0.20 6.89
C LEU A 202 6.75 -1.63 6.54
N ALA A 203 6.95 -1.96 5.27
CA ALA A 203 7.26 -3.31 4.81
C ALA A 203 8.69 -3.74 5.17
N ARG A 204 9.54 -2.82 5.59
CA ARG A 204 10.92 -3.10 5.98
C ARG A 204 11.16 -3.25 7.48
N PHE A 205 10.15 -3.12 8.32
CA PHE A 205 10.34 -3.36 9.75
C PHE A 205 10.95 -4.74 10.02
N GLY A 206 12.09 -4.74 10.72
CA GLY A 206 12.83 -5.95 11.05
C GLY A 206 13.49 -6.64 9.84
N VAL A 207 13.59 -5.97 8.70
CA VAL A 207 14.36 -6.42 7.53
C VAL A 207 15.75 -5.78 7.60
N PRO A 208 16.85 -6.55 7.54
CA PRO A 208 18.19 -5.96 7.50
C PRO A 208 18.36 -4.95 6.36
N ALA A 209 19.10 -3.88 6.59
CA ALA A 209 19.31 -2.81 5.60
C ALA A 209 19.91 -3.35 4.29
N GLU A 210 20.75 -4.37 4.39
CA GLU A 210 21.44 -5.01 3.27
C GLU A 210 20.53 -5.94 2.45
N ALA A 211 19.35 -6.29 2.96
CA ALA A 211 18.42 -7.16 2.25
C ALA A 211 17.89 -6.46 1.01
N LYS A 212 18.15 -7.07 -0.15
CA LYS A 212 17.74 -6.52 -1.46
C LYS A 212 16.25 -6.70 -1.77
N THR A 213 15.58 -7.55 -1.03
CA THR A 213 14.19 -7.93 -1.26
C THR A 213 13.31 -7.51 -0.08
N LEU A 214 12.10 -7.03 -0.39
CA LEU A 214 11.05 -6.79 0.59
C LEU A 214 10.24 -8.08 0.72
N HIS A 215 10.37 -8.75 1.86
CA HIS A 215 9.67 -10.02 2.09
C HIS A 215 8.47 -9.91 3.06
N ARG A 216 8.15 -8.70 3.56
CA ARG A 216 7.16 -8.50 4.61
C ARG A 216 5.94 -7.74 4.10
N TRP A 217 5.32 -8.30 3.08
CA TRP A 217 4.10 -7.78 2.50
C TRP A 217 3.11 -8.90 2.18
N VAL A 218 1.85 -8.55 2.11
CA VAL A 218 0.72 -9.46 1.96
C VAL A 218 -0.24 -8.90 0.92
N PRO A 219 -0.83 -9.72 0.03
CA PRO A 219 -1.95 -9.28 -0.79
C PRO A 219 -3.12 -8.83 0.09
N LEU A 220 -3.63 -7.61 -0.10
CA LEU A 220 -4.73 -7.06 0.70
C LEU A 220 -5.92 -8.03 0.79
N VAL A 221 -6.25 -8.67 -0.32
CA VAL A 221 -7.37 -9.61 -0.42
C VAL A 221 -7.21 -10.85 0.48
N LEU A 222 -6.01 -11.14 0.95
CA LEU A 222 -5.70 -12.24 1.89
C LEU A 222 -5.29 -11.72 3.28
N ALA A 223 -5.31 -10.42 3.54
CA ALA A 223 -4.72 -9.83 4.74
C ALA A 223 -5.35 -10.33 6.05
N LEU A 224 -6.67 -10.57 6.09
CA LEU A 224 -7.33 -11.04 7.31
C LEU A 224 -6.96 -12.50 7.61
N GLU A 225 -7.04 -13.40 6.64
CA GLU A 225 -6.65 -14.81 6.77
C GLU A 225 -5.16 -14.92 7.14
N TRP A 226 -4.33 -14.09 6.51
CA TRP A 226 -2.91 -14.06 6.80
C TRP A 226 -2.65 -13.62 8.25
N ALA A 227 -3.27 -12.56 8.73
CA ALA A 227 -3.10 -12.08 10.10
C ALA A 227 -3.60 -13.08 11.16
N GLU A 228 -4.69 -13.81 10.87
CA GLU A 228 -5.22 -14.88 11.73
C GLU A 228 -4.24 -16.05 11.85
N SER A 229 -3.63 -16.45 10.73
CA SER A 229 -2.72 -17.61 10.67
C SER A 229 -1.28 -17.29 11.09
N HIS A 230 -0.90 -16.01 11.16
CA HIS A 230 0.44 -15.54 11.51
C HIS A 230 0.39 -14.60 12.72
N PRO A 231 0.39 -15.13 13.96
CA PRO A 231 0.39 -14.28 15.16
C PRO A 231 1.56 -13.29 15.14
N ASP A 232 1.28 -12.03 15.48
CA ASP A 232 2.33 -10.99 15.53
C ASP A 232 3.35 -11.30 16.63
N ARG A 233 4.50 -11.79 16.22
CA ARG A 233 5.66 -12.12 17.08
C ARG A 233 6.69 -10.99 17.09
N THR A 234 6.40 -9.84 16.50
CA THR A 234 7.31 -8.69 16.49
C THR A 234 7.56 -8.23 17.92
N ALA A 235 8.82 -8.06 18.28
CA ALA A 235 9.15 -7.54 19.59
C ALA A 235 8.64 -6.10 19.76
N ALA A 236 8.01 -5.82 20.91
CA ALA A 236 7.69 -4.46 21.27
C ALA A 236 8.98 -3.68 21.56
N ARG A 237 9.07 -2.46 21.02
CA ARG A 237 10.22 -1.56 21.20
C ARG A 237 9.71 -0.15 21.54
N SER A 238 10.61 0.75 21.93
CA SER A 238 10.17 2.13 22.13
C SER A 238 9.65 2.71 20.81
N ALA A 239 8.60 3.53 20.89
CA ALA A 239 8.02 4.15 19.71
C ALA A 239 9.04 5.01 18.93
N SER A 240 10.01 5.61 19.63
CA SER A 240 11.10 6.37 19.00
C SER A 240 12.06 5.47 18.20
N GLN A 241 12.39 4.26 18.68
CA GLN A 241 13.21 3.32 17.91
C GLN A 241 12.49 2.86 16.64
N LEU A 242 11.19 2.54 16.74
CA LEU A 242 10.39 2.16 15.58
C LEU A 242 10.24 3.31 14.59
N LEU A 243 10.04 4.54 15.09
CA LEU A 243 9.94 5.73 14.22
C LEU A 243 11.25 5.99 13.47
N ASN A 244 12.40 5.87 14.14
CA ASN A 244 13.70 6.04 13.49
C ASN A 244 13.91 5.01 12.39
N GLU A 245 13.67 3.72 12.67
CA GLU A 245 13.74 2.66 11.67
C GLU A 245 12.82 2.92 10.49
N PHE A 246 11.59 3.34 10.75
CA PHE A 246 10.63 3.71 9.71
C PHE A 246 11.15 4.84 8.82
N ILE A 247 11.68 5.92 9.42
CA ILE A 247 12.21 7.07 8.70
C ILE A 247 13.45 6.70 7.88
N GLU A 248 14.32 5.86 8.40
CA GLU A 248 15.50 5.37 7.69
C GLU A 248 15.12 4.64 6.40
N HIS A 249 14.01 3.90 6.42
CA HIS A 249 13.52 3.15 5.26
C HIS A 249 12.75 4.01 4.23
N LEU A 250 12.32 5.22 4.54
CA LEU A 250 11.52 6.05 3.63
C LEU A 250 12.24 6.44 2.33
N GLY A 251 13.55 6.44 2.29
CA GLY A 251 14.32 6.75 1.09
C GLY A 251 14.61 5.54 0.19
N MET A 252 14.24 4.35 0.60
CA MET A 252 14.50 3.14 -0.15
C MET A 252 13.47 2.97 -1.28
N ARG A 253 13.96 2.63 -2.47
CA ARG A 253 13.11 2.27 -3.61
C ARG A 253 13.05 0.76 -3.75
N PHE A 254 11.94 0.25 -4.29
CA PHE A 254 11.93 -1.11 -4.80
C PHE A 254 13.05 -1.26 -5.85
N PRO A 255 13.81 -2.36 -5.82
CA PRO A 255 14.69 -2.69 -6.91
C PRO A 255 13.82 -2.93 -8.15
N THR A 256 13.62 -1.88 -8.96
CA THR A 256 13.05 -2.04 -10.29
C THR A 256 14.19 -2.53 -11.16
N GLU A 257 14.13 -3.78 -11.63
CA GLU A 257 14.94 -4.17 -12.77
C GLU A 257 14.61 -3.19 -13.90
N LYS A 258 15.63 -2.46 -14.36
CA LYS A 258 15.49 -1.68 -15.60
C LYS A 258 15.00 -2.65 -16.68
N PRO A 259 13.96 -2.33 -17.46
CA PRO A 259 13.62 -3.14 -18.60
C PRO A 259 14.88 -3.28 -19.45
N SER A 260 15.31 -4.51 -19.71
CA SER A 260 16.39 -4.78 -20.63
C SER A 260 16.02 -4.13 -21.97
N PRO A 261 16.93 -3.38 -22.60
CA PRO A 261 16.66 -2.82 -23.92
C PRO A 261 16.22 -3.98 -24.84
N PRO A 262 15.26 -3.74 -25.74
CA PRO A 262 14.84 -4.76 -26.68
C PRO A 262 16.08 -5.29 -27.38
N ALA A 263 16.22 -6.61 -27.45
CA ALA A 263 17.30 -7.26 -28.19
C ALA A 263 17.28 -6.68 -29.60
N THR A 264 18.31 -5.94 -29.97
CA THR A 264 18.53 -5.51 -31.33
C THR A 264 18.77 -6.77 -32.13
N GLY A 265 17.72 -7.23 -32.82
CA GLY A 265 17.82 -8.32 -33.78
C GLY A 265 18.83 -7.92 -34.86
N GLY A 266 20.00 -8.51 -34.79
CA GLY A 266 20.94 -8.44 -35.90
C GLY A 266 20.28 -9.09 -37.13
N CYS A 267 19.91 -8.29 -38.12
CA CYS A 267 19.73 -8.77 -39.46
C CYS A 267 21.11 -9.18 -39.95
N GLU A 268 21.45 -10.45 -39.88
CA GLU A 268 22.49 -11.01 -40.75
C GLU A 268 21.99 -10.95 -42.16
N GLU A 269 22.50 -9.97 -42.91
CA GLU A 269 22.48 -10.01 -44.37
C GLU A 269 23.25 -11.26 -44.82
N ARG A 270 22.54 -12.27 -45.28
CA ARG A 270 23.12 -13.34 -46.08
C ARG A 270 23.24 -12.86 -47.54
N ASN A 271 24.41 -12.36 -47.89
CA ASN A 271 24.85 -12.28 -49.27
C ASN A 271 25.23 -13.69 -49.75
N ALA A 272 24.57 -14.16 -50.79
CA ALA A 272 25.07 -15.10 -51.77
C ALA A 272 24.44 -14.77 -53.13
#